data_1d2cf4b2a1db9634f062a2f143dadf58
#
_entry.id   1d2cf4b2a1db9634f062a2f143dadf58
#
_cell.length_a   1.000
_cell.length_b   1.000
_cell.length_c   1.000
_cell.angle_alpha   90.00
_cell.angle_beta   90.00
_cell.angle_gamma   90.00
#
_symmetry.space_group_name_H-M   'P 1'
#
loop_
_entity.id
_entity.type
_entity.pdbx_description
1 polymer ?
#
loop_
_entity_poly.entity_id
_entity_poly.type
_entity_poly.pdbx_seq_one_letter_code
_entity_poly.pdbx_strand_id
1 'polypeptide(L)'
;MLYEIIENQKDTLYPENYEIPSYITDNLKFPLYEWQKTALENFLINERTRAIKAKKGAVLPPNHLMFNMATGSGKTLIMAALILYYYKQGYRNFIFFVNQNAILGKTQANFINKNHNKYLFKENVVIDGVPLNFKEVEMFSNFCGAETIQIKFTTIQKLHNDIYKENENSLLLSDLQKRNIVLIGDEAHHLNAATLKQNSALSASFASEANGTFSGISFLGELKDSSKDEDVERSWETTVCHHILNKGGKSAGQNKNVLLEFTATIPETEAAQKKYEDKIITKFALKEFVEAGCTKHIRLVRSNLEVKERILQALLLNWYRYSIAVRHGIANFKPVILFRSKTIDESKSDYQKFLDLCKNVNASNFDFVKKISSAQKTNSFASGADEISDAYNLDGKIF
;
A
#
# COMPACT_ATOMS: atom_id res chain seq x y z
N MET A 1 8.57 9.49 16.16
CA MET A 1 8.34 8.23 15.38
C MET A 1 9.67 7.57 15.04
N LEU A 2 9.69 6.27 14.71
CA LEU A 2 10.96 5.56 14.44
C LEU A 2 11.78 6.21 13.31
N TYR A 3 11.15 6.59 12.20
CA TYR A 3 11.85 7.24 11.08
C TYR A 3 12.53 8.56 11.49
N GLU A 4 11.93 9.36 12.37
CA GLU A 4 12.51 10.63 12.86
C GLU A 4 13.78 10.36 13.69
N ILE A 5 13.74 9.30 14.52
CA ILE A 5 14.90 8.89 15.30
C ILE A 5 16.04 8.46 14.36
N ILE A 6 15.72 7.73 13.31
CA ILE A 6 16.71 7.25 12.33
C ILE A 6 17.28 8.40 11.52
N GLU A 7 16.45 9.33 11.07
CA GLU A 7 16.88 10.51 10.31
C GLU A 7 17.83 11.38 11.16
N ASN A 8 17.50 11.61 12.43
CA ASN A 8 18.39 12.31 13.35
C ASN A 8 19.72 11.56 13.60
N GLN A 9 19.71 10.23 13.53
CA GLN A 9 20.93 9.42 13.66
C GLN A 9 21.80 9.47 12.40
N LYS A 10 21.24 9.69 11.23
CA LYS A 10 22.01 9.78 9.96
C LYS A 10 23.07 10.85 10.02
N ASP A 11 22.80 11.99 10.66
CA ASP A 11 23.75 13.10 10.80
C ASP A 11 25.01 12.72 11.58
N THR A 12 24.94 11.65 12.39
CA THR A 12 26.04 11.15 13.22
C THR A 12 26.68 9.88 12.70
N LEU A 13 26.13 9.29 11.63
CA LEU A 13 26.62 8.06 11.03
C LEU A 13 27.41 8.37 9.75
N TYR A 14 28.51 7.64 9.54
CA TYR A 14 29.20 7.66 8.25
C TYR A 14 28.32 6.97 7.17
N PRO A 15 28.29 7.51 5.93
CA PRO A 15 27.46 6.97 4.83
C PRO A 15 27.65 5.47 4.58
N GLU A 16 28.87 4.94 4.68
CA GLU A 16 29.16 3.51 4.53
C GLU A 16 28.45 2.61 5.53
N ASN A 17 27.89 3.19 6.59
CA ASN A 17 27.14 2.44 7.60
C ASN A 17 25.72 2.07 7.16
N TYR A 18 25.19 2.75 6.13
CA TYR A 18 23.83 2.55 5.63
C TYR A 18 23.76 2.56 4.10
N GLU A 19 24.89 2.52 3.40
CA GLU A 19 24.94 2.38 1.95
C GLU A 19 24.18 1.13 1.49
N ILE A 20 23.37 1.28 0.44
CA ILE A 20 22.62 0.17 -0.11
C ILE A 20 23.58 -0.80 -0.78
N PRO A 21 23.64 -2.06 -0.35
CA PRO A 21 24.58 -3.01 -0.93
C PRO A 21 24.39 -3.22 -2.42
N SER A 22 25.49 -3.32 -3.14
CA SER A 22 25.50 -3.50 -4.60
C SER A 22 24.74 -4.74 -5.06
N TYR A 23 24.76 -5.83 -4.27
CA TYR A 23 24.00 -7.03 -4.58
C TYR A 23 22.47 -6.80 -4.62
N ILE A 24 21.95 -5.68 -4.06
CA ILE A 24 20.55 -5.25 -4.21
C ILE A 24 20.41 -4.46 -5.51
N THR A 25 21.15 -3.37 -5.67
CA THR A 25 21.01 -2.45 -6.81
C THR A 25 21.35 -3.10 -8.14
N ASP A 26 22.37 -3.98 -8.15
CA ASP A 26 22.82 -4.68 -9.33
C ASP A 26 21.84 -5.75 -9.83
N ASN A 27 20.94 -6.21 -8.97
CA ASN A 27 19.96 -7.23 -9.28
C ASN A 27 18.54 -6.69 -9.50
N LEU A 28 18.28 -5.40 -9.25
CA LEU A 28 17.03 -4.75 -9.62
C LEU A 28 17.04 -4.31 -11.08
N LYS A 29 15.89 -4.46 -11.76
CA LYS A 29 15.73 -4.05 -13.17
C LYS A 29 15.66 -2.53 -13.31
N PHE A 30 15.08 -1.84 -12.34
CA PHE A 30 14.86 -0.41 -12.37
C PHE A 30 15.75 0.29 -11.35
N PRO A 31 16.28 1.49 -11.67
CA PRO A 31 17.00 2.29 -10.70
C PRO A 31 16.07 2.76 -9.59
N LEU A 32 16.63 2.92 -8.40
CA LEU A 32 15.90 3.44 -7.26
C LEU A 32 15.80 4.96 -7.34
N TYR A 33 14.61 5.48 -7.07
CA TYR A 33 14.40 6.90 -6.81
C TYR A 33 14.97 7.31 -5.45
N GLU A 34 15.23 8.60 -5.25
CA GLU A 34 15.84 9.09 -4.00
C GLU A 34 15.03 8.71 -2.74
N TRP A 35 13.71 8.86 -2.77
CA TRP A 35 12.86 8.44 -1.66
C TRP A 35 12.86 6.93 -1.39
N GLN A 36 13.11 6.12 -2.43
CA GLN A 36 13.26 4.66 -2.27
C GLN A 36 14.62 4.31 -1.67
N LYS A 37 15.67 5.04 -2.05
CA LYS A 37 16.99 4.92 -1.42
C LYS A 37 16.90 5.29 0.06
N THR A 38 16.28 6.44 0.39
CA THR A 38 16.06 6.86 1.78
C THR A 38 15.32 5.81 2.59
N ALA A 39 14.27 5.19 2.03
CA ALA A 39 13.53 4.14 2.70
C ALA A 39 14.39 2.90 3.00
N LEU A 40 15.24 2.49 2.05
CA LEU A 40 16.17 1.36 2.22
C LEU A 40 17.31 1.70 3.19
N GLU A 41 17.86 2.90 3.15
CA GLU A 41 18.88 3.37 4.09
C GLU A 41 18.34 3.37 5.53
N ASN A 42 17.13 3.91 5.74
CA ASN A 42 16.48 3.87 7.05
C ASN A 42 16.31 2.42 7.55
N PHE A 43 15.91 1.54 6.64
CA PHE A 43 15.81 0.12 6.93
C PHE A 43 17.16 -0.48 7.35
N LEU A 44 18.23 -0.20 6.62
CA LEU A 44 19.59 -0.71 6.92
C LEU A 44 20.12 -0.19 8.27
N ILE A 45 19.86 1.07 8.61
CA ILE A 45 20.19 1.64 9.91
C ILE A 45 19.44 0.90 11.03
N ASN A 46 18.16 0.64 10.84
CA ASN A 46 17.37 -0.14 11.81
C ASN A 46 17.93 -1.55 11.99
N GLU A 47 18.19 -2.27 10.91
CA GLU A 47 18.74 -3.63 10.96
C GLU A 47 20.10 -3.66 11.67
N ARG A 48 20.97 -2.70 11.35
CA ARG A 48 22.27 -2.56 12.04
C ARG A 48 22.10 -2.29 13.53
N THR A 49 21.20 -1.38 13.90
CA THR A 49 20.91 -1.06 15.29
C THR A 49 20.39 -2.28 16.04
N ARG A 50 19.50 -3.05 15.44
CA ARG A 50 19.00 -4.32 15.98
C ARG A 50 20.14 -5.35 16.15
N ALA A 51 20.99 -5.48 15.15
CA ALA A 51 22.15 -6.39 15.21
C ALA A 51 23.12 -6.02 16.34
N ILE A 52 23.39 -4.72 16.56
CA ILE A 52 24.24 -4.25 17.67
C ILE A 52 23.59 -4.57 19.02
N LYS A 53 22.28 -4.32 19.18
CA LYS A 53 21.55 -4.65 20.41
C LYS A 53 21.58 -6.14 20.70
N ALA A 54 21.37 -6.98 19.69
CA ALA A 54 21.44 -8.44 19.82
C ALA A 54 22.82 -8.92 20.23
N LYS A 55 23.90 -8.38 19.64
CA LYS A 55 25.28 -8.68 20.02
C LYS A 55 25.60 -8.29 21.49
N LYS A 56 24.92 -7.29 22.01
CA LYS A 56 25.03 -6.87 23.44
C LYS A 56 24.13 -7.70 24.36
N GLY A 57 23.51 -8.77 23.87
CA GLY A 57 22.69 -9.70 24.65
C GLY A 57 21.22 -9.29 24.79
N ALA A 58 20.76 -8.27 24.10
CA ALA A 58 19.34 -7.91 24.14
C ALA A 58 18.49 -8.95 23.41
N VAL A 59 17.44 -9.43 24.07
CA VAL A 59 16.39 -10.23 23.45
C VAL A 59 15.45 -9.30 22.70
N LEU A 60 15.44 -9.39 21.37
CA LEU A 60 14.66 -8.53 20.52
C LEU A 60 13.37 -9.23 20.07
N PRO A 61 12.24 -8.53 20.02
CA PRO A 61 11.03 -9.06 19.39
C PRO A 61 11.25 -9.28 17.89
N PRO A 62 10.40 -10.09 17.23
CA PRO A 62 10.38 -10.19 15.77
C PRO A 62 10.34 -8.82 15.12
N ASN A 63 10.99 -8.66 13.97
CA ASN A 63 11.06 -7.38 13.30
C ASN A 63 9.71 -7.07 12.62
N HIS A 64 9.09 -5.95 12.98
CA HIS A 64 7.85 -5.47 12.40
C HIS A 64 8.03 -4.02 11.98
N LEU A 65 8.04 -3.77 10.68
CA LEU A 65 8.28 -2.45 10.10
C LEU A 65 7.15 -2.04 9.16
N MET A 66 6.86 -0.73 9.14
CA MET A 66 5.87 -0.10 8.29
C MET A 66 6.51 0.90 7.35
N PHE A 67 6.30 0.74 6.05
CA PHE A 67 6.67 1.68 5.00
C PHE A 67 5.44 2.48 4.60
N ASN A 68 5.33 3.71 5.09
CA ASN A 68 4.24 4.61 4.74
C ASN A 68 4.62 5.41 3.49
N MET A 69 4.16 4.97 2.33
CA MET A 69 4.54 5.52 1.05
C MET A 69 3.35 5.66 0.11
N ALA A 70 3.26 6.77 -0.61
CA ALA A 70 2.17 7.08 -1.52
C ALA A 70 1.94 5.99 -2.58
N THR A 71 0.70 5.88 -3.06
CA THR A 71 0.41 5.05 -4.22
C THR A 71 1.15 5.59 -5.44
N GLY A 72 1.83 4.70 -6.18
CA GLY A 72 2.66 5.09 -7.32
C GLY A 72 4.11 5.45 -6.99
N SER A 73 4.50 5.52 -5.71
CA SER A 73 5.89 5.79 -5.29
C SER A 73 6.86 4.62 -5.54
N GLY A 74 6.35 3.49 -6.02
CA GLY A 74 7.16 2.31 -6.33
C GLY A 74 7.46 1.41 -5.12
N LYS A 75 6.54 1.31 -4.16
CA LYS A 75 6.61 0.38 -3.01
C LYS A 75 7.06 -1.03 -3.40
N THR A 76 6.54 -1.55 -4.52
CA THR A 76 6.83 -2.90 -4.99
C THR A 76 8.31 -3.12 -5.33
N LEU A 77 9.02 -2.08 -5.79
CA LEU A 77 10.47 -2.18 -6.03
C LEU A 77 11.25 -2.28 -4.72
N ILE A 78 10.81 -1.58 -3.67
CA ILE A 78 11.40 -1.71 -2.33
C ILE A 78 11.15 -3.13 -1.78
N MET A 79 9.94 -3.68 -1.96
CA MET A 79 9.66 -5.07 -1.56
C MET A 79 10.63 -6.05 -2.25
N ALA A 80 10.92 -5.84 -3.55
CA ALA A 80 11.90 -6.66 -4.28
C ALA A 80 13.32 -6.51 -3.70
N ALA A 81 13.75 -5.30 -3.38
CA ALA A 81 15.03 -5.04 -2.73
C ALA A 81 15.13 -5.74 -1.37
N LEU A 82 14.07 -5.72 -0.57
CA LEU A 82 14.02 -6.36 0.73
C LEU A 82 14.02 -7.90 0.64
N ILE A 83 13.43 -8.48 -0.41
CA ILE A 83 13.55 -9.93 -0.68
C ILE A 83 15.02 -10.30 -0.92
N LEU A 84 15.75 -9.53 -1.73
CA LEU A 84 17.18 -9.77 -1.97
C LEU A 84 18.00 -9.60 -0.67
N TYR A 85 17.68 -8.58 0.13
CA TYR A 85 18.32 -8.38 1.43
C TYR A 85 18.11 -9.59 2.36
N TYR A 86 16.88 -10.01 2.56
CA TYR A 86 16.58 -11.13 3.45
C TYR A 86 17.07 -12.48 2.91
N TYR A 87 17.14 -12.64 1.57
CA TYR A 87 17.84 -13.80 1.00
C TYR A 87 19.29 -13.85 1.46
N LYS A 88 20.02 -12.74 1.42
CA LYS A 88 21.40 -12.65 1.91
C LYS A 88 21.51 -12.94 3.41
N GLN A 89 20.46 -12.63 4.19
CA GLN A 89 20.37 -12.98 5.61
C GLN A 89 19.98 -14.45 5.87
N GLY A 90 19.83 -15.27 4.83
CA GLY A 90 19.54 -16.70 4.93
C GLY A 90 18.04 -17.07 4.85
N TYR A 91 17.16 -16.11 4.62
CA TYR A 91 15.73 -16.41 4.42
C TYR A 91 15.47 -16.97 3.03
N ARG A 92 14.54 -17.92 2.95
CA ARG A 92 14.12 -18.57 1.69
C ARG A 92 12.62 -18.59 1.52
N ASN A 93 11.84 -18.32 2.57
CA ASN A 93 10.40 -18.45 2.61
C ASN A 93 9.77 -17.05 2.78
N PHE A 94 8.97 -16.64 1.81
CA PHE A 94 8.32 -15.34 1.78
C PHE A 94 6.81 -15.54 1.61
N ILE A 95 6.01 -14.82 2.37
CA ILE A 95 4.56 -14.72 2.18
C ILE A 95 4.23 -13.30 1.79
N PHE A 96 3.78 -13.12 0.56
CA PHE A 96 3.23 -11.86 0.08
C PHE A 96 1.71 -11.90 0.18
N PHE A 97 1.13 -10.95 0.89
CA PHE A 97 -0.32 -10.90 1.06
C PHE A 97 -0.88 -9.49 0.83
N VAL A 98 -2.11 -9.47 0.31
CA VAL A 98 -2.89 -8.26 0.01
C VAL A 98 -4.34 -8.47 0.45
N ASN A 99 -5.13 -7.40 0.42
CA ASN A 99 -6.55 -7.50 0.74
C ASN A 99 -7.40 -7.98 -0.47
N GLN A 100 -6.98 -7.74 -1.72
CA GLN A 100 -7.80 -7.99 -2.90
C GLN A 100 -7.08 -8.84 -3.95
N ASN A 101 -7.79 -9.83 -4.52
CA ASN A 101 -7.28 -10.70 -5.58
C ASN A 101 -6.83 -9.93 -6.85
N ALA A 102 -7.51 -8.84 -7.20
CA ALA A 102 -7.18 -8.05 -8.39
C ALA A 102 -5.77 -7.44 -8.34
N ILE A 103 -5.25 -7.14 -7.13
CA ILE A 103 -3.90 -6.63 -6.92
C ILE A 103 -2.89 -7.77 -6.93
N LEU A 104 -3.27 -8.92 -6.36
CA LEU A 104 -2.41 -10.08 -6.19
C LEU A 104 -1.77 -10.53 -7.51
N GLY A 105 -2.58 -10.78 -8.54
CA GLY A 105 -2.10 -11.30 -9.83
C GLY A 105 -1.14 -10.35 -10.55
N LYS A 106 -1.37 -9.03 -10.46
CA LYS A 106 -0.45 -8.03 -11.03
C LYS A 106 0.91 -8.02 -10.32
N THR A 107 0.88 -8.08 -8.99
CA THR A 107 2.09 -8.08 -8.19
C THR A 107 2.87 -9.38 -8.36
N GLN A 108 2.19 -10.53 -8.37
CA GLN A 108 2.78 -11.82 -8.67
C GLN A 108 3.55 -11.83 -9.99
N ALA A 109 2.93 -11.30 -11.07
CA ALA A 109 3.61 -11.21 -12.37
C ALA A 109 4.88 -10.36 -12.32
N ASN A 110 4.90 -9.28 -11.51
CA ASN A 110 6.08 -8.43 -11.33
C ASN A 110 7.25 -9.16 -10.63
N PHE A 111 6.98 -10.14 -9.79
CA PHE A 111 8.02 -10.88 -9.05
C PHE A 111 8.48 -12.17 -9.75
N ILE A 112 7.59 -12.83 -10.49
CA ILE A 112 7.83 -14.19 -11.00
C ILE A 112 7.99 -14.24 -12.51
N ASN A 113 7.22 -13.46 -13.27
CA ASN A 113 7.21 -13.55 -14.72
C ASN A 113 8.32 -12.68 -15.36
N LYS A 114 9.43 -13.30 -15.71
CA LYS A 114 10.59 -12.64 -16.37
C LYS A 114 10.22 -11.90 -17.67
N ASN A 115 9.19 -12.37 -18.38
CA ASN A 115 8.73 -11.76 -19.63
C ASN A 115 7.79 -10.56 -19.40
N HIS A 116 7.38 -10.31 -18.13
CA HIS A 116 6.53 -9.18 -17.84
C HIS A 116 7.31 -7.87 -17.93
N ASN A 117 6.75 -6.86 -18.59
CA ASN A 117 7.41 -5.56 -18.77
C ASN A 117 7.78 -4.87 -17.45
N LYS A 118 6.99 -5.12 -16.39
CA LYS A 118 7.19 -4.62 -15.04
C LYS A 118 7.87 -5.63 -14.10
N TYR A 119 8.54 -6.66 -14.65
CA TYR A 119 9.35 -7.55 -13.84
C TYR A 119 10.42 -6.75 -13.10
N LEU A 120 10.58 -7.00 -11.81
CA LEU A 120 11.34 -6.11 -10.90
C LEU A 120 12.82 -6.44 -10.83
N PHE A 121 13.21 -7.64 -11.20
CA PHE A 121 14.59 -8.09 -11.12
C PHE A 121 15.26 -8.07 -12.51
N LYS A 122 16.58 -8.15 -12.53
CA LYS A 122 17.31 -8.46 -13.77
C LYS A 122 17.01 -9.90 -14.21
N GLU A 123 17.27 -10.20 -15.46
CA GLU A 123 17.05 -11.53 -16.03
C GLU A 123 17.82 -12.60 -15.27
N ASN A 124 19.08 -12.30 -14.95
CA ASN A 124 19.98 -13.16 -14.18
C ASN A 124 20.31 -12.47 -12.86
N VAL A 125 19.64 -12.89 -11.80
CA VAL A 125 19.90 -12.41 -10.43
C VAL A 125 20.99 -13.27 -9.83
N VAL A 126 22.10 -12.64 -9.42
CA VAL A 126 23.24 -13.36 -8.82
C VAL A 126 23.64 -12.68 -7.52
N ILE A 127 23.72 -13.45 -6.44
CA ILE A 127 24.24 -13.01 -5.14
C ILE A 127 25.35 -13.96 -4.71
N ASP A 128 26.53 -13.42 -4.40
CA ASP A 128 27.75 -14.18 -4.04
C ASP A 128 28.13 -15.26 -5.06
N GLY A 129 27.93 -14.98 -6.34
CA GLY A 129 28.20 -15.93 -7.42
C GLY A 129 27.14 -17.02 -7.60
N VAL A 130 26.06 -17.01 -6.78
CA VAL A 130 24.97 -17.95 -6.86
C VAL A 130 23.80 -17.37 -7.66
N PRO A 131 23.40 -17.98 -8.79
CA PRO A 131 22.23 -17.55 -9.54
C PRO A 131 20.95 -17.89 -8.76
N LEU A 132 20.06 -16.93 -8.60
CA LEU A 132 18.82 -17.08 -7.84
C LEU A 132 17.65 -17.50 -8.71
N ASN A 133 16.80 -18.35 -8.14
CA ASN A 133 15.54 -18.75 -8.71
C ASN A 133 14.36 -18.32 -7.83
N PHE A 134 13.42 -17.58 -8.41
CA PHE A 134 12.18 -17.16 -7.74
C PHE A 134 11.07 -18.16 -8.10
N LYS A 135 10.54 -18.82 -7.10
CA LYS A 135 9.50 -19.83 -7.26
C LYS A 135 8.24 -19.45 -6.49
N GLU A 136 7.14 -19.37 -7.19
CA GLU A 136 5.84 -19.33 -6.55
C GLU A 136 5.49 -20.69 -5.96
N VAL A 137 4.94 -20.70 -4.76
CA VAL A 137 4.56 -21.93 -4.06
C VAL A 137 3.21 -21.75 -3.34
N GLU A 138 2.42 -22.81 -3.30
CA GLU A 138 1.27 -22.89 -2.41
C GLU A 138 1.68 -23.35 -1.00
N MET A 139 2.67 -24.23 -0.92
CA MET A 139 3.29 -24.71 0.34
C MET A 139 4.81 -24.66 0.23
N PHE A 140 5.47 -24.36 1.34
CA PHE A 140 6.92 -24.31 1.40
C PHE A 140 7.52 -25.73 1.42
N SER A 141 8.50 -25.97 0.56
CA SER A 141 9.24 -27.23 0.50
C SER A 141 10.58 -27.12 1.23
N ASN A 142 11.00 -28.18 1.89
CA ASN A 142 12.34 -28.32 2.46
C ASN A 142 13.37 -28.83 1.44
N PHE A 143 12.89 -29.30 0.28
CA PHE A 143 13.71 -29.91 -0.77
C PHE A 143 14.15 -28.93 -1.87
N CYS A 144 13.91 -27.63 -1.68
CA CYS A 144 14.42 -26.62 -2.60
C CYS A 144 15.88 -26.31 -2.29
N GLY A 145 16.68 -26.10 -3.34
CA GLY A 145 18.06 -25.68 -3.21
C GLY A 145 18.22 -24.32 -2.51
N ALA A 146 19.40 -24.07 -1.96
CA ALA A 146 19.70 -22.83 -1.25
C ALA A 146 19.58 -21.56 -2.13
N GLU A 147 19.65 -21.71 -3.45
CA GLU A 147 19.48 -20.67 -4.46
C GLU A 147 18.00 -20.31 -4.72
N THR A 148 17.06 -21.10 -4.20
CA THR A 148 15.64 -20.92 -4.49
C THR A 148 14.95 -20.06 -3.43
N ILE A 149 14.34 -18.97 -3.88
CA ILE A 149 13.45 -18.12 -3.09
C ILE A 149 12.02 -18.58 -3.33
N GLN A 150 11.37 -19.08 -2.29
CA GLN A 150 9.98 -19.53 -2.33
C GLN A 150 9.07 -18.40 -1.90
N ILE A 151 8.11 -18.00 -2.75
CA ILE A 151 7.17 -16.94 -2.45
C ILE A 151 5.75 -17.49 -2.57
N LYS A 152 4.98 -17.41 -1.47
CA LYS A 152 3.54 -17.63 -1.51
C LYS A 152 2.84 -16.31 -1.70
N PHE A 153 2.04 -16.20 -2.76
CA PHE A 153 1.16 -15.07 -2.99
C PHE A 153 -0.26 -15.43 -2.53
N THR A 154 -0.84 -14.60 -1.68
CA THR A 154 -2.15 -14.90 -1.09
C THR A 154 -2.93 -13.63 -0.74
N THR A 155 -4.22 -13.77 -0.47
CA THR A 155 -4.98 -12.73 0.21
C THR A 155 -4.98 -12.99 1.70
N ILE A 156 -5.21 -11.94 2.49
CA ILE A 156 -5.29 -12.10 3.94
C ILE A 156 -6.43 -13.03 4.36
N GLN A 157 -7.57 -12.99 3.65
CA GLN A 157 -8.69 -13.90 3.88
C GLN A 157 -8.29 -15.36 3.63
N LYS A 158 -7.60 -15.63 2.49
CA LYS A 158 -7.14 -16.99 2.18
C LYS A 158 -6.13 -17.46 3.21
N LEU A 159 -5.16 -16.62 3.58
CA LEU A 159 -4.16 -16.93 4.60
C LEU A 159 -4.80 -17.26 5.96
N HIS A 160 -5.78 -16.46 6.38
CA HIS A 160 -6.55 -16.71 7.60
C HIS A 160 -7.29 -18.05 7.52
N ASN A 161 -8.01 -18.29 6.43
CA ASN A 161 -8.75 -19.55 6.25
C ASN A 161 -7.83 -20.77 6.20
N ASP A 162 -6.68 -20.67 5.53
CA ASP A 162 -5.69 -21.76 5.44
C ASP A 162 -5.16 -22.18 6.82
N ILE A 163 -5.06 -21.23 7.76
CA ILE A 163 -4.57 -21.49 9.12
C ILE A 163 -5.65 -22.09 10.02
N TYR A 164 -6.91 -21.66 9.88
CA TYR A 164 -8.00 -22.09 10.76
C TYR A 164 -8.85 -23.23 10.21
N LYS A 165 -8.76 -23.51 8.90
CA LYS A 165 -9.46 -24.62 8.25
C LYS A 165 -8.44 -25.56 7.65
N GLU A 166 -8.33 -26.76 8.20
CA GLU A 166 -7.51 -27.84 7.62
C GLU A 166 -8.13 -28.28 6.28
N ASN A 167 -7.63 -27.73 5.20
CA ASN A 167 -7.98 -28.15 3.85
C ASN A 167 -6.78 -28.88 3.23
N GLU A 168 -7.03 -29.81 2.33
CA GLU A 168 -5.98 -30.40 1.49
C GLU A 168 -5.22 -29.28 0.77
N ASN A 169 -3.88 -29.31 0.81
CA ASN A 169 -2.98 -28.30 0.24
C ASN A 169 -3.03 -26.91 0.91
N SER A 170 -3.51 -26.80 2.15
CA SER A 170 -3.42 -25.56 2.93
C SER A 170 -2.09 -25.46 3.68
N LEU A 171 -1.67 -24.22 3.97
CA LEU A 171 -0.53 -23.95 4.84
C LEU A 171 -0.87 -24.36 6.28
N LEU A 172 -0.17 -25.36 6.78
CA LEU A 172 -0.33 -25.74 8.19
C LEU A 172 0.44 -24.77 9.09
N LEU A 173 -0.21 -24.28 10.14
CA LEU A 173 0.43 -23.43 11.13
C LEU A 173 1.70 -24.07 11.73
N SER A 174 1.66 -25.37 11.95
CA SER A 174 2.80 -26.13 12.46
C SER A 174 4.03 -26.06 11.56
N ASP A 175 3.86 -25.98 10.24
CA ASP A 175 4.94 -25.84 9.28
C ASP A 175 5.49 -24.43 9.23
N LEU A 176 4.62 -23.42 9.32
CA LEU A 176 5.02 -22.02 9.41
C LEU A 176 5.84 -21.74 10.67
N GLN A 177 5.46 -22.35 11.80
CA GLN A 177 6.16 -22.18 13.07
C GLN A 177 7.59 -22.76 13.07
N LYS A 178 7.89 -23.74 12.23
CA LYS A 178 9.22 -24.34 12.10
C LYS A 178 10.17 -23.54 11.19
N ARG A 179 9.65 -22.59 10.41
CA ARG A 179 10.41 -21.85 9.39
C ARG A 179 10.73 -20.43 9.84
N ASN A 180 11.75 -19.86 9.21
CA ASN A 180 11.95 -18.41 9.24
C ASN A 180 11.26 -17.82 8.01
N ILE A 181 10.34 -16.91 8.24
CA ILE A 181 9.44 -16.36 7.23
C ILE A 181 9.55 -14.84 7.22
N VAL A 182 9.60 -14.29 6.01
CA VAL A 182 9.40 -12.86 5.79
C VAL A 182 7.98 -12.67 5.25
N LEU A 183 7.18 -11.95 6.01
CA LEU A 183 5.83 -11.53 5.68
C LEU A 183 5.90 -10.16 5.01
N ILE A 184 5.30 -10.00 3.84
CA ILE A 184 5.22 -8.74 3.11
C ILE A 184 3.75 -8.43 2.86
N GLY A 185 3.22 -7.43 3.54
CA GLY A 185 1.84 -6.99 3.41
C GLY A 185 1.74 -5.70 2.60
N ASP A 186 1.05 -5.72 1.47
CA ASP A 186 0.71 -4.51 0.72
C ASP A 186 -0.72 -4.05 1.06
N GLU A 187 -0.93 -2.74 1.06
CA GLU A 187 -2.16 -2.09 1.54
C GLU A 187 -2.52 -2.49 2.99
N ALA A 188 -1.51 -2.52 3.86
CA ALA A 188 -1.59 -3.05 5.21
C ALA A 188 -2.58 -2.29 6.13
N HIS A 189 -3.06 -1.10 5.73
CA HIS A 189 -4.10 -0.39 6.47
C HIS A 189 -5.41 -1.21 6.60
N HIS A 190 -5.64 -2.18 5.73
CA HIS A 190 -6.76 -3.11 5.83
C HIS A 190 -6.59 -4.18 6.92
N LEU A 191 -5.40 -4.34 7.47
CA LEU A 191 -5.16 -5.23 8.61
C LEU A 191 -5.63 -4.65 9.96
N ASN A 192 -5.96 -3.37 9.99
CA ASN A 192 -6.38 -2.72 11.23
C ASN A 192 -7.88 -2.87 11.47
N ALA A 193 -8.27 -3.67 12.45
CA ALA A 193 -9.66 -3.84 12.87
C ALA A 193 -10.35 -2.51 13.28
N ALA A 194 -9.59 -1.57 13.85
CA ALA A 194 -10.08 -0.22 14.17
C ALA A 194 -10.43 0.61 12.92
N THR A 195 -9.76 0.37 11.79
CA THR A 195 -10.06 1.03 10.51
C THR A 195 -11.35 0.51 9.89
N LEU A 196 -11.65 -0.77 10.10
CA LEU A 196 -12.87 -1.41 9.59
C LEU A 196 -14.13 -0.81 10.22
N LYS A 197 -14.09 -0.34 11.46
CA LYS A 197 -15.23 0.28 12.15
C LYS A 197 -15.65 1.63 11.55
N GLN A 198 -14.79 2.34 10.85
CA GLN A 198 -15.12 3.66 10.29
C GLN A 198 -15.59 3.62 8.82
N ASN A 199 -15.37 2.55 8.07
CA ASN A 199 -15.47 2.60 6.61
C ASN A 199 -16.49 1.69 5.96
N SER A 200 -17.51 1.12 6.57
CA SER A 200 -18.58 0.55 5.77
C SER A 200 -19.32 -0.71 6.27
N ALA A 201 -20.30 -1.14 5.48
CA ALA A 201 -21.05 -2.38 5.57
C ALA A 201 -20.21 -3.68 5.69
N LEU A 202 -18.95 -3.67 5.23
CA LEU A 202 -17.99 -4.77 5.44
C LEU A 202 -17.55 -4.86 6.90
N SER A 203 -17.37 -3.72 7.57
CA SER A 203 -17.10 -3.71 9.01
C SER A 203 -18.32 -4.15 9.84
N ALA A 204 -19.53 -3.93 9.36
CA ALA A 204 -20.74 -4.39 10.02
C ALA A 204 -20.89 -5.92 9.94
N SER A 205 -20.51 -6.57 8.85
CA SER A 205 -20.53 -8.03 8.74
C SER A 205 -19.48 -8.70 9.64
N PHE A 206 -18.30 -8.10 9.77
CA PHE A 206 -17.27 -8.57 10.71
C PHE A 206 -17.58 -8.20 12.17
N ALA A 207 -18.22 -7.05 12.42
CA ALA A 207 -18.65 -6.64 13.76
C ALA A 207 -19.89 -7.41 14.25
N SER A 208 -20.71 -7.96 13.36
CA SER A 208 -21.83 -8.83 13.71
C SER A 208 -21.40 -10.27 14.05
N GLU A 209 -20.24 -10.70 13.55
CA GLU A 209 -19.60 -11.95 13.96
C GLU A 209 -18.74 -11.79 15.22
N ALA A 210 -18.24 -10.56 15.48
CA ALA A 210 -17.53 -10.22 16.71
C ALA A 210 -18.43 -9.38 17.61
N ASN A 211 -19.23 -10.01 18.43
CA ASN A 211 -20.00 -9.35 19.51
C ASN A 211 -19.06 -8.81 20.59
N GLY A 212 -18.25 -7.81 20.30
CA GLY A 212 -17.38 -7.27 21.33
C GLY A 212 -16.60 -6.04 20.87
N THR A 213 -16.78 -5.01 21.61
CA THR A 213 -15.98 -3.80 21.67
C THR A 213 -14.47 -4.08 21.53
N PHE A 214 -13.95 -3.94 20.31
CA PHE A 214 -12.51 -3.85 20.04
C PHE A 214 -12.02 -2.44 20.41
N SER A 215 -12.12 -2.07 21.67
CA SER A 215 -11.47 -0.86 22.16
C SER A 215 -10.17 -1.25 22.85
N GLY A 216 -9.06 -0.94 22.22
CA GLY A 216 -7.80 -0.77 22.93
C GLY A 216 -7.01 -2.02 23.27
N ILE A 217 -6.93 -3.01 22.39
CA ILE A 217 -5.93 -4.07 22.57
C ILE A 217 -4.64 -3.62 21.89
N SER A 218 -3.71 -3.14 22.71
CA SER A 218 -2.30 -3.08 22.37
C SER A 218 -1.81 -4.51 22.16
N PHE A 219 -1.56 -4.88 20.91
CA PHE A 219 -1.32 -6.27 20.49
C PHE A 219 -0.06 -6.92 21.08
N LEU A 220 0.79 -6.18 21.78
CA LEU A 220 2.08 -6.67 22.28
C LEU A 220 2.16 -6.90 23.80
N GLY A 221 1.08 -6.77 24.55
CA GLY A 221 1.28 -6.76 26.00
C GLY A 221 0.38 -7.59 26.86
N GLU A 222 -0.90 -7.75 26.55
CA GLU A 222 -1.82 -8.32 27.54
C GLU A 222 -2.96 -9.12 26.91
N LEU A 223 -2.67 -10.35 26.51
CA LEU A 223 -3.68 -11.40 26.46
C LEU A 223 -3.75 -12.03 27.85
N LYS A 224 -4.54 -11.44 28.73
CA LYS A 224 -4.97 -12.10 29.97
C LYS A 224 -6.37 -12.65 29.79
N ASP A 225 -6.44 -13.96 30.01
CA ASP A 225 -7.59 -14.83 30.28
C ASP A 225 -8.98 -14.18 30.33
N SER A 226 -9.80 -14.44 29.32
CA SER A 226 -11.24 -14.54 29.46
C SER A 226 -11.89 -15.23 28.26
N SER A 227 -12.99 -15.90 28.47
CA SER A 227 -13.78 -16.72 27.53
C SER A 227 -14.40 -15.97 26.32
N LYS A 228 -13.81 -14.84 25.93
CA LYS A 228 -14.13 -14.07 24.70
C LYS A 228 -13.02 -14.21 23.64
N ASP A 229 -12.05 -15.08 23.84
CA ASP A 229 -10.82 -15.14 23.07
C ASP A 229 -10.97 -15.77 21.67
N GLU A 230 -12.02 -16.58 21.43
CA GLU A 230 -12.22 -17.22 20.13
C GLU A 230 -12.45 -16.23 18.98
N ASP A 231 -13.13 -15.12 19.24
CA ASP A 231 -13.42 -14.11 18.19
C ASP A 231 -12.20 -13.22 17.89
N VAL A 232 -11.36 -12.99 18.91
CA VAL A 232 -10.10 -12.25 18.76
C VAL A 232 -9.06 -13.11 18.04
N GLU A 233 -8.97 -14.40 18.34
CA GLU A 233 -8.08 -15.35 17.69
C GLU A 233 -8.34 -15.49 16.20
N ARG A 234 -9.56 -15.21 15.73
CA ARG A 234 -9.95 -15.26 14.32
C ARG A 234 -9.71 -13.98 13.55
N SER A 235 -9.18 -12.92 14.16
CA SER A 235 -8.89 -11.69 13.43
C SER A 235 -7.70 -11.86 12.48
N TRP A 236 -7.71 -11.13 11.38
CA TRP A 236 -6.59 -11.13 10.44
C TRP A 236 -5.28 -10.67 11.07
N GLU A 237 -5.37 -9.71 11.97
CA GLU A 237 -4.23 -9.20 12.72
C GLU A 237 -3.62 -10.28 13.61
N THR A 238 -4.46 -11.02 14.33
CA THR A 238 -4.05 -12.16 15.13
C THR A 238 -3.36 -13.23 14.28
N THR A 239 -3.92 -13.54 13.11
CA THR A 239 -3.32 -14.49 12.17
C THR A 239 -1.90 -14.09 11.79
N VAL A 240 -1.70 -12.85 11.35
CA VAL A 240 -0.40 -12.38 10.88
C VAL A 240 0.56 -12.17 12.04
N CYS A 241 0.16 -11.41 13.06
CA CYS A 241 1.07 -10.97 14.11
C CYS A 241 1.27 -12.01 15.20
N HIS A 242 0.20 -12.67 15.69
CA HIS A 242 0.34 -13.64 16.78
C HIS A 242 0.78 -15.01 16.25
N HIS A 243 0.06 -15.59 15.31
CA HIS A 243 0.32 -16.97 14.88
C HIS A 243 1.55 -17.09 14.00
N ILE A 244 1.77 -16.19 13.04
CA ILE A 244 2.90 -16.28 12.12
C ILE A 244 4.09 -15.48 12.63
N LEU A 245 3.98 -14.17 12.81
CA LEU A 245 5.10 -13.33 13.22
C LEU A 245 5.67 -13.76 14.57
N ASN A 246 4.82 -13.91 15.60
CA ASN A 246 5.23 -14.27 16.96
C ASN A 246 5.25 -15.78 17.23
N LYS A 247 4.94 -16.62 16.23
CA LYS A 247 4.90 -18.09 16.35
C LYS A 247 4.07 -18.57 17.55
N GLY A 248 2.93 -17.90 17.84
CA GLY A 248 2.08 -18.22 18.98
C GLY A 248 2.76 -17.99 20.34
N GLY A 249 3.59 -16.96 20.47
CA GLY A 249 4.26 -16.61 21.73
C GLY A 249 5.47 -17.46 22.09
N LYS A 250 5.93 -18.35 21.18
CA LYS A 250 7.13 -19.16 21.41
C LYS A 250 8.38 -18.27 21.43
N SER A 251 9.17 -18.40 22.46
CA SER A 251 10.47 -17.78 22.79
C SER A 251 10.99 -16.69 21.85
N ALA A 252 10.94 -15.45 22.27
CA ALA A 252 11.36 -14.28 21.50
C ALA A 252 12.79 -14.40 20.94
N GLY A 253 13.73 -15.01 21.64
CA GLY A 253 15.13 -15.12 21.23
C GLY A 253 15.42 -16.06 20.05
N GLN A 254 14.51 -16.98 19.73
CA GLN A 254 14.68 -17.94 18.64
C GLN A 254 13.82 -17.59 17.41
N ASN A 255 12.91 -16.66 17.54
CA ASN A 255 12.00 -16.28 16.49
C ASN A 255 12.62 -15.21 15.59
N LYS A 256 12.92 -15.58 14.35
CA LYS A 256 13.51 -14.70 13.34
C LYS A 256 12.49 -14.24 12.29
N ASN A 257 11.18 -14.45 12.49
CA ASN A 257 10.19 -13.99 11.54
C ASN A 257 10.18 -12.46 11.45
N VAL A 258 9.80 -11.97 10.27
CA VAL A 258 9.79 -10.55 9.92
C VAL A 258 8.44 -10.20 9.31
N LEU A 259 7.91 -9.04 9.66
CA LEU A 259 6.74 -8.44 9.01
C LEU A 259 7.10 -7.06 8.44
N LEU A 260 6.91 -6.91 7.17
CA LEU A 260 7.11 -5.69 6.40
C LEU A 260 5.76 -5.25 5.84
N GLU A 261 5.22 -4.20 6.40
CA GLU A 261 3.94 -3.65 5.98
C GLU A 261 4.15 -2.43 5.09
N PHE A 262 3.37 -2.34 4.03
CA PHE A 262 3.39 -1.22 3.08
C PHE A 262 1.99 -0.61 2.98
N THR A 263 1.89 0.70 3.09
CA THR A 263 0.61 1.40 2.94
C THR A 263 0.81 2.84 2.46
N ALA A 264 -0.15 3.34 1.70
CA ALA A 264 -0.19 4.75 1.35
C ALA A 264 -0.81 5.62 2.46
N THR A 265 -1.69 5.03 3.27
CA THR A 265 -2.45 5.72 4.30
C THR A 265 -2.39 4.98 5.62
N ILE A 266 -2.11 5.71 6.68
CA ILE A 266 -2.25 5.20 8.05
C ILE A 266 -3.51 5.84 8.62
N PRO A 267 -4.42 5.07 9.25
CA PRO A 267 -5.59 5.65 9.88
C PRO A 267 -5.21 6.69 10.95
N GLU A 268 -5.92 7.80 10.98
CA GLU A 268 -5.69 8.88 11.95
C GLU A 268 -6.24 8.56 13.36
N THR A 269 -6.59 7.32 13.62
CA THR A 269 -7.04 6.88 14.95
C THR A 269 -5.87 6.82 15.91
N GLU A 270 -6.09 7.23 17.16
CA GLU A 270 -5.07 7.19 18.23
C GLU A 270 -4.49 5.77 18.39
N ALA A 271 -5.33 4.74 18.30
CA ALA A 271 -4.91 3.35 18.35
C ALA A 271 -3.93 2.96 17.24
N ALA A 272 -4.20 3.39 15.99
CA ALA A 272 -3.31 3.11 14.86
C ALA A 272 -1.99 3.89 14.96
N GLN A 273 -2.04 5.13 15.41
CA GLN A 273 -0.84 5.93 15.62
C GLN A 273 0.06 5.30 16.70
N LYS A 274 -0.50 4.93 17.84
CA LYS A 274 0.23 4.25 18.91
C LYS A 274 0.80 2.90 18.48
N LYS A 275 0.04 2.13 17.68
CA LYS A 275 0.49 0.83 17.14
C LYS A 275 1.72 0.96 16.26
N TYR A 276 1.80 2.01 15.44
CA TYR A 276 2.84 2.18 14.43
C TYR A 276 3.93 3.18 14.80
N GLU A 277 3.86 3.85 15.95
CA GLU A 277 4.81 4.87 16.38
C GLU A 277 6.28 4.39 16.33
N ASP A 278 6.51 3.16 16.77
CA ASP A 278 7.81 2.49 16.83
C ASP A 278 8.12 1.61 15.60
N LYS A 279 7.26 1.62 14.55
CA LYS A 279 7.35 0.73 13.39
C LYS A 279 7.51 1.46 12.06
N ILE A 280 7.07 2.72 11.98
CA ILE A 280 7.18 3.50 10.75
C ILE A 280 8.64 3.79 10.46
N ILE A 281 9.19 3.09 9.45
CA ILE A 281 10.60 3.20 9.06
C ILE A 281 10.85 4.33 8.04
N THR A 282 9.83 4.67 7.27
CA THR A 282 9.85 5.77 6.32
C THR A 282 8.47 6.38 6.14
N LYS A 283 8.43 7.68 5.91
CA LYS A 283 7.22 8.42 5.59
C LYS A 283 7.43 9.20 4.31
N PHE A 284 6.82 8.73 3.24
CA PHE A 284 6.77 9.39 1.94
C PHE A 284 5.33 9.36 1.43
N ALA A 285 4.48 10.12 2.11
CA ALA A 285 3.04 10.15 1.86
C ALA A 285 2.71 11.00 0.62
N LEU A 286 1.42 11.23 0.39
CA LEU A 286 0.97 11.95 -0.80
C LEU A 286 1.53 13.38 -0.88
N LYS A 287 1.71 14.06 0.25
CA LYS A 287 2.25 15.43 0.30
C LYS A 287 3.68 15.47 -0.27
N GLU A 288 4.56 14.65 0.27
CA GLU A 288 5.95 14.54 -0.16
C GLU A 288 6.06 14.09 -1.62
N PHE A 289 5.15 13.21 -2.06
CA PHE A 289 5.10 12.72 -3.44
C PHE A 289 4.66 13.82 -4.44
N VAL A 290 3.75 14.71 -4.04
CA VAL A 290 3.36 15.89 -4.82
C VAL A 290 4.50 16.90 -4.87
N GLU A 291 5.13 17.17 -3.73
CA GLU A 291 6.28 18.11 -3.62
C GLU A 291 7.48 17.65 -4.46
N ALA A 292 7.69 16.35 -4.55
CA ALA A 292 8.71 15.76 -5.43
C ALA A 292 8.38 15.85 -6.94
N GLY A 293 7.24 16.42 -7.31
CA GLY A 293 6.82 16.58 -8.71
C GLY A 293 6.44 15.26 -9.41
N CYS A 294 6.24 14.18 -8.68
CA CYS A 294 6.03 12.84 -9.23
C CYS A 294 4.57 12.48 -9.46
N THR A 295 3.64 13.35 -9.08
CA THR A 295 2.21 13.17 -9.31
C THR A 295 1.55 14.47 -9.74
N LYS A 296 0.33 14.35 -10.25
CA LYS A 296 -0.45 15.52 -10.68
C LYS A 296 -0.92 16.31 -9.46
N HIS A 297 -0.97 17.63 -9.59
CA HIS A 297 -1.65 18.46 -8.61
C HIS A 297 -3.12 18.06 -8.48
N ILE A 298 -3.57 17.83 -7.26
CA ILE A 298 -4.96 17.58 -6.94
C ILE A 298 -5.60 18.90 -6.57
N ARG A 299 -6.57 19.35 -7.37
CA ARG A 299 -7.38 20.52 -7.06
C ARG A 299 -8.79 20.07 -6.67
N LEU A 300 -9.22 20.50 -5.50
CA LEU A 300 -10.56 20.22 -5.01
C LEU A 300 -11.49 21.37 -5.40
N VAL A 301 -12.45 21.08 -6.27
CA VAL A 301 -13.53 22.00 -6.60
C VAL A 301 -14.77 21.58 -5.80
N ARG A 302 -15.17 22.38 -4.84
CA ARG A 302 -16.42 22.19 -4.10
C ARG A 302 -17.57 22.80 -4.88
N SER A 303 -18.70 22.09 -4.94
CA SER A 303 -19.88 22.54 -5.66
C SER A 303 -21.14 22.10 -4.93
N ASN A 304 -22.07 23.02 -4.77
CA ASN A 304 -23.42 22.78 -4.22
C ASN A 304 -24.44 22.46 -5.32
N LEU A 305 -23.97 22.17 -6.52
CA LEU A 305 -24.79 21.85 -7.67
C LEU A 305 -25.47 20.49 -7.50
N GLU A 306 -26.65 20.35 -8.13
CA GLU A 306 -27.33 19.07 -8.25
C GLU A 306 -26.52 18.05 -9.07
N VAL A 307 -26.84 16.77 -8.96
CA VAL A 307 -26.07 15.67 -9.62
C VAL A 307 -25.93 15.90 -11.12
N LYS A 308 -27.00 16.27 -11.80
CA LYS A 308 -26.96 16.55 -13.25
C LYS A 308 -26.05 17.71 -13.61
N GLU A 309 -26.09 18.76 -12.82
CA GLU A 309 -25.27 19.95 -13.01
C GLU A 309 -23.78 19.65 -12.74
N ARG A 310 -23.48 18.83 -11.73
CA ARG A 310 -22.10 18.36 -11.45
C ARG A 310 -21.56 17.48 -12.57
N ILE A 311 -22.40 16.61 -13.15
CA ILE A 311 -22.01 15.80 -14.30
C ILE A 311 -21.64 16.70 -15.48
N LEU A 312 -22.47 17.72 -15.78
CA LEU A 312 -22.19 18.63 -16.86
C LEU A 312 -20.95 19.49 -16.60
N GLN A 313 -20.75 19.96 -15.38
CA GLN A 313 -19.53 20.65 -14.98
C GLN A 313 -18.28 19.80 -15.27
N ALA A 314 -18.31 18.50 -14.89
CA ALA A 314 -17.21 17.59 -15.15
C ALA A 314 -16.98 17.40 -16.67
N LEU A 315 -18.03 17.29 -17.46
CA LEU A 315 -17.94 17.19 -18.93
C LEU A 315 -17.34 18.45 -19.56
N LEU A 316 -17.76 19.63 -19.11
CA LEU A 316 -17.23 20.90 -19.60
C LEU A 316 -15.73 21.07 -19.25
N LEU A 317 -15.34 20.72 -18.02
CA LEU A 317 -13.93 20.73 -17.60
C LEU A 317 -13.08 19.74 -18.42
N ASN A 318 -13.63 18.56 -18.68
CA ASN A 318 -12.96 17.54 -19.50
C ASN A 318 -12.75 18.02 -20.93
N TRP A 319 -13.82 18.60 -21.54
CA TRP A 319 -13.74 19.18 -22.89
C TRP A 319 -12.76 20.37 -22.93
N TYR A 320 -12.77 21.22 -21.93
CA TYR A 320 -11.86 22.36 -21.85
C TYR A 320 -10.40 21.89 -21.78
N ARG A 321 -10.10 20.89 -20.94
CA ARG A 321 -8.78 20.26 -20.87
C ARG A 321 -8.33 19.70 -22.21
N TYR A 322 -9.23 18.98 -22.88
CA TYR A 322 -8.96 18.47 -24.22
C TYR A 322 -8.63 19.57 -25.21
N SER A 323 -9.44 20.62 -25.22
CA SER A 323 -9.28 21.77 -26.13
C SER A 323 -7.96 22.49 -25.91
N ILE A 324 -7.53 22.66 -24.65
CA ILE A 324 -6.21 23.23 -24.32
C ILE A 324 -5.10 22.33 -24.83
N ALA A 325 -5.16 21.03 -24.56
CA ALA A 325 -4.16 20.09 -25.02
C ALA A 325 -3.97 20.15 -26.54
N VAL A 326 -5.08 20.20 -27.30
CA VAL A 326 -5.06 20.34 -28.76
C VAL A 326 -4.39 21.65 -29.19
N ARG A 327 -4.74 22.78 -28.53
CA ARG A 327 -4.12 24.09 -28.84
C ARG A 327 -2.63 24.13 -28.60
N HIS A 328 -2.15 23.36 -27.60
CA HIS A 328 -0.71 23.22 -27.29
C HIS A 328 -0.02 22.10 -28.04
N GLY A 329 -0.67 21.50 -29.05
CA GLY A 329 -0.06 20.46 -29.89
C GLY A 329 0.19 19.13 -29.17
N ILE A 330 -0.46 18.89 -28.03
CA ILE A 330 -0.31 17.63 -27.28
C ILE A 330 -1.16 16.57 -27.99
N ALA A 331 -0.50 15.72 -28.75
CA ALA A 331 -1.14 14.62 -29.44
C ALA A 331 -1.62 13.53 -28.45
N ASN A 332 -2.75 12.90 -28.77
CA ASN A 332 -3.29 11.75 -28.05
C ASN A 332 -3.67 12.00 -26.56
N PHE A 333 -3.80 13.24 -26.15
CA PHE A 333 -4.30 13.54 -24.80
C PHE A 333 -5.78 13.18 -24.69
N LYS A 334 -6.10 12.25 -23.78
CA LYS A 334 -7.48 11.79 -23.51
C LYS A 334 -7.80 12.02 -22.04
N PRO A 335 -8.40 13.17 -21.67
CA PRO A 335 -8.81 13.40 -20.30
C PRO A 335 -9.93 12.44 -19.91
N VAL A 336 -9.86 11.87 -18.73
CA VAL A 336 -10.81 10.87 -18.22
C VAL A 336 -11.60 11.45 -17.06
N ILE A 337 -12.91 11.17 -17.01
CA ILE A 337 -13.77 11.48 -15.89
C ILE A 337 -14.12 10.17 -15.18
N LEU A 338 -13.95 10.14 -13.86
CA LEU A 338 -14.43 9.05 -13.01
C LEU A 338 -15.60 9.56 -12.16
N PHE A 339 -16.79 9.02 -12.39
CA PHE A 339 -17.96 9.25 -11.53
C PHE A 339 -17.99 8.15 -10.45
N ARG A 340 -18.21 8.56 -9.20
CA ARG A 340 -18.31 7.66 -8.07
C ARG A 340 -19.59 7.91 -7.30
N SER A 341 -20.39 6.86 -7.10
CA SER A 341 -21.61 6.86 -6.28
C SER A 341 -21.37 6.01 -5.02
N LYS A 342 -22.22 6.19 -4.00
CA LYS A 342 -22.09 5.45 -2.72
C LYS A 342 -22.51 3.99 -2.86
N THR A 343 -23.56 3.71 -3.64
CA THR A 343 -24.13 2.38 -3.82
C THR A 343 -24.21 2.01 -5.30
N ILE A 344 -24.40 0.72 -5.59
CA ILE A 344 -24.58 0.21 -6.96
C ILE A 344 -25.84 0.79 -7.58
N ASP A 345 -26.94 0.92 -6.82
CA ASP A 345 -28.21 1.42 -7.32
C ASP A 345 -28.17 2.93 -7.60
N GLU A 346 -27.50 3.71 -6.73
CA GLU A 346 -27.18 5.11 -7.02
C GLU A 346 -26.34 5.24 -8.29
N SER A 347 -25.34 4.39 -8.47
CA SER A 347 -24.50 4.39 -9.66
C SER A 347 -25.30 4.15 -10.94
N LYS A 348 -26.25 3.20 -10.92
CA LYS A 348 -27.15 2.94 -12.06
C LYS A 348 -28.06 4.14 -12.34
N SER A 349 -28.62 4.73 -11.29
CA SER A 349 -29.48 5.92 -11.40
C SER A 349 -28.71 7.11 -11.97
N ASP A 350 -27.51 7.37 -11.46
CA ASP A 350 -26.65 8.48 -11.91
C ASP A 350 -26.16 8.25 -13.36
N TYR A 351 -25.92 6.99 -13.75
CA TYR A 351 -25.61 6.65 -15.13
C TYR A 351 -26.75 6.96 -16.10
N GLN A 352 -28.00 6.71 -15.70
CA GLN A 352 -29.15 7.11 -16.52
C GLN A 352 -29.25 8.63 -16.66
N LYS A 353 -29.03 9.38 -15.55
CA LYS A 353 -28.97 10.85 -15.60
C LYS A 353 -27.87 11.35 -16.55
N PHE A 354 -26.72 10.67 -16.56
CA PHE A 354 -25.63 10.96 -17.50
C PHE A 354 -26.04 10.72 -18.96
N LEU A 355 -26.66 9.57 -19.26
CA LEU A 355 -27.13 9.25 -20.61
C LEU A 355 -28.17 10.24 -21.10
N ASP A 356 -29.14 10.60 -20.25
CA ASP A 356 -30.17 11.58 -20.56
C ASP A 356 -29.57 12.97 -20.83
N LEU A 357 -28.57 13.35 -20.03
CA LEU A 357 -27.84 14.59 -20.26
C LEU A 357 -27.14 14.57 -21.62
N CYS A 358 -26.40 13.52 -21.92
CA CYS A 358 -25.69 13.38 -23.20
C CYS A 358 -26.64 13.42 -24.44
N LYS A 359 -27.84 12.87 -24.32
CA LYS A 359 -28.85 12.92 -25.38
C LYS A 359 -29.43 14.32 -25.61
N ASN A 360 -29.50 15.11 -24.52
CA ASN A 360 -30.16 16.43 -24.53
C ASN A 360 -29.17 17.59 -24.66
N VAL A 361 -27.87 17.37 -24.51
CA VAL A 361 -26.84 18.38 -24.74
C VAL A 361 -26.60 18.52 -26.23
N ASN A 362 -27.33 19.45 -26.87
CA ASN A 362 -27.08 19.86 -28.23
C ASN A 362 -26.73 21.37 -28.25
N ALA A 363 -26.30 21.85 -29.42
CA ALA A 363 -25.84 23.23 -29.58
C ALA A 363 -26.93 24.31 -29.26
N SER A 364 -28.21 23.92 -29.19
CA SER A 364 -29.32 24.82 -28.86
C SER A 364 -29.57 24.95 -27.35
N ASN A 365 -29.02 24.07 -26.51
CA ASN A 365 -29.17 24.12 -25.05
C ASN A 365 -28.09 24.93 -24.33
N PHE A 366 -27.58 25.97 -24.99
CA PHE A 366 -26.54 26.88 -24.43
C PHE A 366 -26.99 27.66 -23.17
N ASP A 367 -28.30 27.69 -22.86
CA ASP A 367 -28.83 28.32 -21.66
C ASP A 367 -28.32 27.65 -20.37
N PHE A 368 -27.94 26.37 -20.43
CA PHE A 368 -27.38 25.66 -19.32
C PHE A 368 -25.93 26.13 -19.02
N VAL A 369 -25.13 26.40 -20.05
CA VAL A 369 -23.77 26.97 -19.90
C VAL A 369 -23.86 28.39 -19.34
N LYS A 370 -24.86 29.18 -19.78
CA LYS A 370 -25.13 30.52 -19.19
C LYS A 370 -25.57 30.42 -17.73
N LYS A 371 -26.36 29.41 -17.36
CA LYS A 371 -26.82 29.19 -15.99
C LYS A 371 -25.67 28.79 -15.07
N ILE A 372 -24.72 27.97 -15.53
CA ILE A 372 -23.49 27.64 -14.80
C ILE A 372 -22.61 28.87 -14.66
N SER A 373 -22.40 29.63 -15.75
CA SER A 373 -21.58 30.83 -15.70
C SER A 373 -22.21 31.96 -14.89
N SER A 374 -23.55 32.02 -14.78
CA SER A 374 -24.23 32.99 -13.92
C SER A 374 -24.26 32.56 -12.45
N ALA A 375 -24.32 31.29 -12.15
CA ALA A 375 -24.15 30.74 -10.80
C ALA A 375 -22.71 30.94 -10.27
N GLN A 376 -21.73 31.06 -11.16
CA GLN A 376 -20.35 31.44 -10.84
C GLN A 376 -20.19 32.80 -10.16
N LYS A 377 -21.08 33.76 -10.46
CA LYS A 377 -21.00 35.11 -9.89
C LYS A 377 -21.51 35.22 -8.45
N THR A 378 -22.16 34.22 -7.91
CA THR A 378 -22.91 34.30 -6.65
C THR A 378 -22.48 33.32 -5.57
N ASN A 379 -21.60 32.33 -5.86
CA ASN A 379 -21.20 31.29 -4.92
C ASN A 379 -19.69 31.01 -4.95
N SER A 380 -19.19 30.29 -3.96
CA SER A 380 -17.82 29.74 -3.86
C SER A 380 -17.31 28.98 -5.11
N PHE A 381 -18.16 28.80 -6.13
CA PHE A 381 -17.79 28.36 -7.45
C PHE A 381 -17.02 29.43 -8.24
N ALA A 382 -17.20 30.70 -7.92
CA ALA A 382 -16.42 31.79 -8.54
C ALA A 382 -14.93 31.67 -8.20
N SER A 383 -14.59 31.37 -6.94
CA SER A 383 -13.19 31.11 -6.56
C SER A 383 -12.61 29.85 -7.23
N GLY A 384 -13.43 28.81 -7.40
CA GLY A 384 -13.03 27.60 -8.13
C GLY A 384 -12.88 27.83 -9.64
N ALA A 385 -13.61 28.77 -10.23
CA ALA A 385 -13.49 29.13 -11.64
C ALA A 385 -12.27 30.02 -11.90
N ASP A 386 -11.95 30.91 -10.98
CA ASP A 386 -10.71 31.69 -11.00
C ASP A 386 -9.51 30.76 -10.81
N GLU A 387 -9.57 29.79 -9.89
CA GLU A 387 -8.55 28.75 -9.75
C GLU A 387 -8.47 27.83 -10.98
N ILE A 388 -9.58 27.54 -11.64
CA ILE A 388 -9.60 26.81 -12.92
C ILE A 388 -9.00 27.68 -14.01
N SER A 389 -9.33 28.97 -14.06
CA SER A 389 -8.74 29.94 -14.94
C SER A 389 -7.25 30.05 -14.70
N ASP A 390 -6.80 30.12 -13.46
CA ASP A 390 -5.39 30.20 -13.08
C ASP A 390 -4.65 28.89 -13.33
N ALA A 391 -5.32 27.74 -13.15
CA ALA A 391 -4.74 26.41 -13.47
C ALA A 391 -4.51 26.22 -14.97
N TYR A 392 -5.29 26.89 -15.77
CA TYR A 392 -5.22 26.90 -17.22
C TYR A 392 -4.67 28.21 -17.75
N ASN A 393 -4.18 29.07 -16.84
CA ASN A 393 -3.64 30.34 -17.21
C ASN A 393 -2.50 30.16 -18.19
N LEU A 394 -2.56 30.92 -19.15
CA LEU A 394 -1.90 31.17 -20.41
C LEU A 394 -0.39 30.92 -20.51
N ASP A 395 0.27 30.57 -19.43
CA ASP A 395 1.68 30.16 -19.42
C ASP A 395 1.93 28.71 -19.86
N GLY A 396 0.89 28.03 -20.39
CA GLY A 396 1.03 26.72 -21.04
C GLY A 396 1.28 25.56 -20.10
N LYS A 397 1.12 25.72 -18.82
CA LYS A 397 1.24 24.61 -17.85
C LYS A 397 -0.07 23.83 -17.82
N ILE A 398 -0.11 22.76 -18.59
CA ILE A 398 -1.13 21.70 -18.48
C ILE A 398 -0.74 20.83 -17.28
N PHE A 399 -1.55 20.90 -16.24
CA PHE A 399 -1.39 20.06 -15.04
C PHE A 399 -2.21 18.79 -15.12
#